data_feece4fff1c8ef9530c02e92fff8598b
#
_entry.id   feece4fff1c8ef9530c02e92fff8598b
#
_cell.length_a   1.000
_cell.length_b   1.000
_cell.length_c   1.000
_cell.angle_alpha   90.00
_cell.angle_beta   90.00
_cell.angle_gamma   90.00
#
_symmetry.space_group_name_H-M   'P 1'
#
loop_
_entity.id
_entity.type
_entity.pdbx_description
1 polymer ?
#
loop_
_entity_poly.entity_id
_entity_poly.type
_entity_poly.pdbx_seq_one_letter_code
_entity_poly.pdbx_strand_id
1 'polypeptide(L)'
;MRTSWKNQQGVMMIEALVGILIFSFGILAMMGLQAVSIKNTVEARYRTEASFIANEIIGTMWSECGGATCTLSSYDTTSGGTNAKRDAWETEVANRLPGIVVGGANSPTIVVAGNVVTVTVFWRIPGSDATTRNFRTIAQINAS
;
A
#
# COMPACT_ATOMS: atom_id res chain seq x y z
N MET A 1 30.73 0.35 -69.89
CA MET A 1 30.05 1.17 -68.90
C MET A 1 30.61 0.88 -67.53
N ARG A 2 31.37 1.79 -66.91
CA ARG A 2 31.88 1.63 -65.54
C ARG A 2 30.90 2.33 -64.61
N THR A 3 30.15 1.57 -63.82
CA THR A 3 29.34 2.08 -62.74
C THR A 3 30.26 2.58 -61.63
N SER A 4 30.27 3.86 -61.42
CA SER A 4 30.98 4.54 -60.33
C SER A 4 30.27 4.18 -58.99
N TRP A 5 30.89 3.34 -58.17
CA TRP A 5 30.50 3.09 -56.80
C TRP A 5 30.93 4.30 -55.98
N LYS A 6 30.07 5.33 -55.89
CA LYS A 6 30.29 6.49 -55.02
C LYS A 6 30.23 6.05 -53.53
N ASN A 7 31.22 6.49 -52.79
CA ASN A 7 31.45 6.28 -51.38
C ASN A 7 30.19 6.48 -50.50
N GLN A 8 29.52 5.39 -50.17
CA GLN A 8 28.37 5.39 -49.24
C GLN A 8 28.78 5.17 -47.76
N GLN A 9 30.08 5.10 -47.48
CA GLN A 9 30.60 4.78 -46.14
C GLN A 9 30.21 5.78 -45.05
N GLY A 10 30.04 7.07 -45.36
CA GLY A 10 29.63 8.09 -44.39
C GLY A 10 28.16 8.01 -43.98
N VAL A 11 27.29 7.60 -44.92
CA VAL A 11 25.85 7.47 -44.65
C VAL A 11 25.54 6.27 -43.76
N MET A 12 26.22 5.13 -43.97
CA MET A 12 26.08 3.95 -43.12
C MET A 12 26.45 4.22 -41.64
N MET A 13 27.48 5.04 -41.39
CA MET A 13 27.85 5.39 -40.02
C MET A 13 26.78 6.23 -39.33
N ILE A 14 26.19 7.20 -40.03
CA ILE A 14 25.11 8.04 -39.48
C ILE A 14 23.86 7.19 -39.24
N GLU A 15 23.52 6.29 -40.16
CA GLU A 15 22.39 5.37 -40.00
C GLU A 15 22.55 4.47 -38.77
N ALA A 16 23.75 3.91 -38.56
CA ALA A 16 24.06 3.12 -37.38
C ALA A 16 23.94 3.92 -36.08
N LEU A 17 24.46 5.15 -36.10
CA LEU A 17 24.37 6.06 -34.92
C LEU A 17 22.92 6.42 -34.59
N VAL A 18 22.11 6.75 -35.60
CA VAL A 18 20.69 7.05 -35.42
C VAL A 18 19.93 5.82 -34.95
N GLY A 19 20.24 4.64 -35.50
CA GLY A 19 19.64 3.37 -35.05
C GLY A 19 19.92 3.06 -33.59
N ILE A 20 21.17 3.20 -33.14
CA ILE A 20 21.55 3.02 -31.72
C ILE A 20 20.87 4.04 -30.85
N LEU A 21 20.75 5.28 -31.28
CA LEU A 21 20.12 6.35 -30.53
C LEU A 21 18.62 6.09 -30.32
N ILE A 22 17.89 5.71 -31.38
CA ILE A 22 16.47 5.36 -31.28
C ILE A 22 16.29 4.12 -30.40
N PHE A 23 17.15 3.12 -30.54
CA PHE A 23 17.12 1.90 -29.71
C PHE A 23 17.34 2.23 -28.23
N SER A 24 18.30 3.10 -27.93
CA SER A 24 18.61 3.54 -26.56
C SER A 24 17.42 4.27 -25.91
N PHE A 25 16.75 5.15 -26.65
CA PHE A 25 15.52 5.78 -26.17
C PHE A 25 14.40 4.77 -25.94
N GLY A 26 14.26 3.77 -26.77
CA GLY A 26 13.29 2.68 -26.59
C GLY A 26 13.51 1.92 -25.30
N ILE A 27 14.76 1.54 -25.00
CA ILE A 27 15.11 0.86 -23.75
C ILE A 27 14.85 1.76 -22.54
N LEU A 28 15.21 3.04 -22.60
CA LEU A 28 15.02 3.97 -21.51
C LEU A 28 13.52 4.18 -21.19
N ALA A 29 12.68 4.24 -22.23
CA ALA A 29 11.24 4.32 -22.06
C ALA A 29 10.66 3.05 -21.40
N MET A 30 11.13 1.85 -21.78
CA MET A 30 10.75 0.59 -21.14
C MET A 30 11.12 0.55 -19.66
N MET A 31 12.32 1.00 -19.29
CA MET A 31 12.75 1.08 -17.89
C MET A 31 11.88 2.02 -17.07
N GLY A 32 11.46 3.15 -17.65
CA GLY A 32 10.54 4.09 -17.01
C GLY A 32 9.18 3.43 -16.70
N LEU A 33 8.62 2.68 -17.64
CA LEU A 33 7.37 1.95 -17.44
C LEU A 33 7.49 0.85 -16.38
N GLN A 34 8.62 0.14 -16.34
CA GLN A 34 8.87 -0.88 -15.32
C GLN A 34 8.91 -0.28 -13.91
N ALA A 35 9.57 0.87 -13.73
CA ALA A 35 9.64 1.55 -12.44
C ALA A 35 8.24 1.95 -11.93
N VAL A 36 7.37 2.47 -12.78
CA VAL A 36 5.98 2.80 -12.44
C VAL A 36 5.17 1.55 -12.09
N SER A 37 5.34 0.47 -12.87
CA SER A 37 4.66 -0.82 -12.62
C SER A 37 5.02 -1.41 -11.26
N ILE A 38 6.31 -1.39 -10.90
CA ILE A 38 6.77 -1.86 -9.58
C ILE A 38 6.15 -1.03 -8.46
N LYS A 39 6.12 0.30 -8.59
CA LYS A 39 5.50 1.18 -7.60
C LYS A 39 4.02 0.87 -7.39
N ASN A 40 3.27 0.68 -8.46
CA ASN A 40 1.85 0.34 -8.41
C ASN A 40 1.61 -1.03 -7.77
N THR A 41 2.46 -2.01 -8.07
CA THR A 41 2.38 -3.36 -7.48
C THR A 41 2.63 -3.34 -5.98
N VAL A 42 3.63 -2.58 -5.53
CA VAL A 42 3.95 -2.41 -4.11
C VAL A 42 2.80 -1.72 -3.37
N GLU A 43 2.20 -0.69 -3.98
CA GLU A 43 1.03 -0.01 -3.40
C GLU A 43 -0.19 -0.94 -3.27
N ALA A 44 -0.49 -1.70 -4.32
CA ALA A 44 -1.57 -2.68 -4.31
C ALA A 44 -1.36 -3.75 -3.22
N ARG A 45 -0.12 -4.21 -3.05
CA ARG A 45 0.24 -5.16 -2.00
C ARG A 45 -0.05 -4.61 -0.61
N TYR A 46 0.43 -3.42 -0.27
CA TYR A 46 0.18 -2.83 1.05
C TYR A 46 -1.30 -2.56 1.30
N ARG A 47 -2.04 -2.16 0.27
CA ARG A 47 -3.48 -1.97 0.38
C ARG A 47 -4.22 -3.29 0.66
N THR A 48 -3.83 -4.37 0.01
CA THR A 48 -4.40 -5.70 0.26
C THR A 48 -4.07 -6.17 1.67
N GLU A 49 -2.83 -5.97 2.12
CA GLU A 49 -2.39 -6.29 3.47
C GLU A 49 -3.17 -5.48 4.52
N ALA A 50 -3.33 -4.18 4.32
CA ALA A 50 -4.11 -3.33 5.20
C ALA A 50 -5.59 -3.75 5.28
N SER A 51 -6.18 -4.16 4.16
CA SER A 51 -7.55 -4.68 4.14
C SER A 51 -7.68 -5.99 4.88
N PHE A 52 -6.71 -6.89 4.75
CA PHE A 52 -6.67 -8.17 5.45
C PHE A 52 -6.62 -7.96 6.97
N ILE A 53 -5.66 -7.16 7.43
CA ILE A 53 -5.48 -6.88 8.87
C ILE A 53 -6.69 -6.16 9.47
N ALA A 54 -7.30 -5.23 8.72
CA ALA A 54 -8.51 -4.54 9.17
C ALA A 54 -9.71 -5.51 9.31
N ASN A 55 -9.85 -6.47 8.38
CA ASN A 55 -10.91 -7.48 8.47
C ASN A 55 -10.65 -8.51 9.57
N GLU A 56 -9.40 -8.79 9.88
CA GLU A 56 -9.01 -9.69 10.97
C GLU A 56 -9.49 -9.17 12.33
N ILE A 57 -9.25 -7.90 12.64
CA ILE A 57 -9.74 -7.32 13.90
C ILE A 57 -11.26 -7.23 13.94
N ILE A 58 -11.91 -6.93 12.81
CA ILE A 58 -13.37 -6.97 12.72
C ILE A 58 -13.91 -8.38 12.99
N GLY A 59 -13.28 -9.42 12.44
CA GLY A 59 -13.62 -10.81 12.70
C GLY A 59 -13.45 -11.19 14.18
N THR A 60 -12.39 -10.69 14.82
CA THR A 60 -12.15 -10.86 16.26
C THR A 60 -13.24 -10.18 17.08
N MET A 61 -13.62 -8.95 16.74
CA MET A 61 -14.73 -8.24 17.39
C MET A 61 -16.07 -8.99 17.21
N TRP A 62 -16.35 -9.51 16.03
CA TRP A 62 -17.54 -10.32 15.78
C TRP A 62 -17.57 -11.59 16.64
N SER A 63 -16.43 -12.27 16.73
CA SER A 63 -16.31 -13.50 17.52
C SER A 63 -16.49 -13.26 19.01
N GLU A 64 -15.99 -12.15 19.53
CA GLU A 64 -16.07 -11.84 20.98
C GLU A 64 -17.34 -11.13 21.37
N CYS A 65 -17.79 -10.16 20.55
CA CYS A 65 -18.91 -9.29 20.87
C CYS A 65 -20.25 -9.76 20.29
N GLY A 66 -20.26 -10.84 19.52
CA GLY A 66 -21.50 -11.52 19.11
C GLY A 66 -22.21 -12.30 20.23
N GLY A 67 -21.65 -12.30 21.46
CA GLY A 67 -22.21 -12.92 22.67
C GLY A 67 -22.33 -11.88 23.82
N ALA A 68 -23.09 -12.21 24.85
CA ALA A 68 -23.58 -11.32 25.91
C ALA A 68 -22.53 -10.67 26.85
N THR A 69 -21.24 -10.80 26.61
CA THR A 69 -20.19 -10.40 27.59
C THR A 69 -19.13 -9.43 27.07
N CYS A 70 -19.22 -8.96 25.83
CA CYS A 70 -18.23 -8.04 25.27
C CYS A 70 -18.70 -6.58 25.31
N THR A 71 -17.81 -5.71 25.73
CA THR A 71 -18.00 -4.27 25.61
C THR A 71 -17.25 -3.77 24.37
N LEU A 72 -17.97 -3.55 23.28
CA LEU A 72 -17.39 -3.13 21.99
C LEU A 72 -16.55 -1.85 22.13
N SER A 73 -16.92 -0.95 23.04
CA SER A 73 -16.16 0.26 23.35
C SER A 73 -14.76 0.02 23.91
N SER A 74 -14.45 -1.19 24.42
CA SER A 74 -13.09 -1.52 24.87
C SER A 74 -12.08 -1.56 23.71
N TYR A 75 -12.55 -1.77 22.47
CA TYR A 75 -11.73 -1.73 21.27
C TYR A 75 -11.47 -0.32 20.74
N ASP A 76 -12.18 0.68 21.22
CA ASP A 76 -12.03 2.06 20.76
C ASP A 76 -10.65 2.62 21.15
N THR A 77 -9.89 3.06 20.14
CA THR A 77 -8.55 3.65 20.33
C THR A 77 -8.60 5.10 20.76
N THR A 78 -9.75 5.77 20.64
CA THR A 78 -9.92 7.19 20.93
C THR A 78 -10.45 7.44 22.33
N SER A 79 -11.09 6.47 22.95
CA SER A 79 -11.73 6.58 24.28
C SER A 79 -10.86 6.10 25.44
N GLY A 80 -9.60 5.70 25.17
CA GLY A 80 -8.66 5.26 26.21
C GLY A 80 -8.98 3.89 26.85
N GLY A 81 -9.87 3.11 26.22
CA GLY A 81 -10.15 1.74 26.64
C GLY A 81 -8.90 0.86 26.55
N THR A 82 -8.79 -0.15 27.42
CA THR A 82 -7.72 -1.15 27.40
C THR A 82 -8.26 -2.48 26.89
N ASN A 83 -7.66 -3.00 25.82
CA ASN A 83 -8.02 -4.31 25.27
C ASN A 83 -6.76 -4.99 24.71
N ALA A 84 -6.35 -6.09 25.32
CA ALA A 84 -5.13 -6.79 24.97
C ALA A 84 -5.11 -7.28 23.51
N LYS A 85 -6.26 -7.63 22.93
CA LYS A 85 -6.34 -8.06 21.52
C LYS A 85 -6.19 -6.89 20.55
N ARG A 86 -6.78 -5.73 20.89
CA ARG A 86 -6.56 -4.49 20.17
C ARG A 86 -5.07 -4.11 20.19
N ASP A 87 -4.44 -4.13 21.36
CA ASP A 87 -3.05 -3.71 21.53
C ASP A 87 -2.09 -4.65 20.79
N ALA A 88 -2.38 -5.98 20.78
CA ALA A 88 -1.68 -6.96 19.99
C ALA A 88 -1.86 -6.70 18.48
N TRP A 89 -3.08 -6.39 18.04
CA TRP A 89 -3.39 -6.04 16.67
C TRP A 89 -2.66 -4.76 16.22
N GLU A 90 -2.63 -3.69 17.03
CA GLU A 90 -1.89 -2.46 16.71
C GLU A 90 -0.40 -2.75 16.51
N THR A 91 0.16 -3.63 17.33
CA THR A 91 1.56 -4.08 17.20
C THR A 91 1.78 -4.87 15.92
N GLU A 92 0.85 -5.76 15.58
CA GLU A 92 0.92 -6.53 14.33
C GLU A 92 0.82 -5.63 13.09
N VAL A 93 -0.07 -4.65 13.09
CA VAL A 93 -0.16 -3.64 12.02
C VAL A 93 1.17 -2.93 11.83
N ALA A 94 1.82 -2.50 12.91
CA ALA A 94 3.11 -1.83 12.85
C ALA A 94 4.24 -2.73 12.32
N ASN A 95 4.18 -4.03 12.59
CA ASN A 95 5.17 -5.01 12.09
C ASN A 95 4.97 -5.35 10.61
N ARG A 96 3.73 -5.34 10.11
CA ARG A 96 3.39 -5.76 8.74
C ARG A 96 3.36 -4.60 7.74
N LEU A 97 3.04 -3.40 8.19
CA LEU A 97 2.94 -2.22 7.33
C LEU A 97 4.02 -1.19 7.66
N PRO A 98 4.71 -0.64 6.64
CA PRO A 98 5.81 0.28 6.86
C PRO A 98 5.32 1.69 7.25
N GLY A 99 6.14 2.39 8.06
CA GLY A 99 5.93 3.78 8.43
C GLY A 99 4.86 4.02 9.48
N ILE A 100 4.50 2.96 10.24
CA ILE A 100 3.59 3.02 11.39
C ILE A 100 4.40 3.03 12.66
N VAL A 101 3.96 3.86 13.60
CA VAL A 101 4.43 3.88 14.99
C VAL A 101 3.21 3.83 15.89
N VAL A 102 3.10 2.77 16.69
CA VAL A 102 1.99 2.63 17.66
C VAL A 102 1.99 3.81 18.61
N GLY A 103 0.83 4.44 18.81
CA GLY A 103 0.69 5.67 19.58
C GLY A 103 1.18 6.95 18.91
N GLY A 104 1.71 6.85 17.67
CA GLY A 104 2.13 8.00 16.86
C GLY A 104 1.04 8.52 15.93
N ALA A 105 1.39 9.54 15.13
CA ALA A 105 0.45 10.21 14.20
C ALA A 105 -0.17 9.30 13.13
N ASN A 106 0.49 8.17 12.81
CA ASN A 106 0.03 7.18 11.84
C ASN A 106 -0.38 5.86 12.52
N SER A 107 -0.69 5.89 13.81
CA SER A 107 -1.22 4.72 14.51
C SER A 107 -2.54 4.28 13.88
N PRO A 108 -2.78 2.97 13.72
CA PRO A 108 -4.07 2.50 13.28
C PRO A 108 -5.15 2.91 14.27
N THR A 109 -6.36 3.17 13.79
CA THR A 109 -7.46 3.63 14.66
C THR A 109 -8.68 2.74 14.51
N ILE A 110 -9.31 2.48 15.66
CA ILE A 110 -10.63 1.86 15.77
C ILE A 110 -11.53 2.87 16.47
N VAL A 111 -12.59 3.28 15.82
CA VAL A 111 -13.59 4.19 16.38
C VAL A 111 -14.91 3.45 16.49
N VAL A 112 -15.47 3.44 17.67
CA VAL A 112 -16.75 2.77 17.98
C VAL A 112 -17.83 3.79 18.24
N ALA A 113 -18.90 3.74 17.45
CA ALA A 113 -20.08 4.58 17.58
C ALA A 113 -21.34 3.69 17.69
N GLY A 114 -21.74 3.36 18.90
CA GLY A 114 -22.78 2.37 19.13
C GLY A 114 -22.37 1.00 18.60
N ASN A 115 -23.13 0.48 17.64
CA ASN A 115 -22.85 -0.81 16.99
C ASN A 115 -21.99 -0.66 15.72
N VAL A 116 -21.61 0.55 15.35
CA VAL A 116 -20.79 0.81 14.15
C VAL A 116 -19.33 0.96 14.54
N VAL A 117 -18.49 0.15 13.93
CA VAL A 117 -17.05 0.18 14.10
C VAL A 117 -16.40 0.68 12.81
N THR A 118 -15.54 1.65 12.92
CA THR A 118 -14.72 2.16 11.83
C THR A 118 -13.26 1.83 12.12
N VAL A 119 -12.66 1.01 11.29
CA VAL A 119 -11.23 0.66 11.36
C VAL A 119 -10.49 1.41 10.27
N THR A 120 -9.42 2.12 10.65
CA THR A 120 -8.55 2.81 9.70
C THR A 120 -7.10 2.37 9.93
N VAL A 121 -6.48 1.86 8.88
CA VAL A 121 -5.08 1.42 8.87
C VAL A 121 -4.30 2.34 7.96
N PHE A 122 -3.14 2.80 8.42
CA PHE A 122 -2.27 3.71 7.69
C PHE A 122 -1.00 2.99 7.24
N TRP A 123 -0.31 3.49 6.21
CA TRP A 123 1.04 3.06 5.83
C TRP A 123 1.76 4.13 5.01
N ARG A 124 3.08 4.00 4.94
CA ARG A 124 3.94 4.80 4.06
C ARG A 124 4.82 3.88 3.23
N ILE A 125 4.90 4.12 1.94
CA ILE A 125 5.77 3.33 1.06
C ILE A 125 7.22 3.81 1.25
N PRO A 126 8.16 2.91 1.58
CA PRO A 126 9.57 3.27 1.69
C PRO A 126 10.12 3.84 0.37
N GLY A 127 10.89 4.93 0.46
CA GLY A 127 11.51 5.56 -0.73
C GLY A 127 10.55 6.34 -1.62
N SER A 128 9.27 6.48 -1.24
CA SER A 128 8.33 7.38 -1.91
C SER A 128 8.21 8.71 -1.16
N ASP A 129 7.47 9.66 -1.75
CA ASP A 129 7.03 10.87 -1.08
C ASP A 129 6.46 10.56 0.33
N ALA A 130 6.61 11.50 1.27
CA ALA A 130 6.16 11.35 2.67
C ALA A 130 4.62 11.21 2.82
N THR A 131 3.91 10.89 1.74
CA THR A 131 2.44 10.77 1.72
C THR A 131 2.00 9.54 2.49
N THR A 132 1.21 9.77 3.54
CA THR A 132 0.55 8.70 4.28
C THR A 132 -0.68 8.23 3.51
N ARG A 133 -0.77 6.94 3.28
CA ARG A 133 -1.93 6.27 2.69
C ARG A 133 -2.76 5.61 3.77
N ASN A 134 -4.02 5.39 3.52
CA ASN A 134 -4.90 4.69 4.45
C ASN A 134 -5.86 3.74 3.73
N PHE A 135 -6.30 2.75 4.48
CA PHE A 135 -7.45 1.91 4.17
C PHE A 135 -8.46 2.05 5.31
N ARG A 136 -9.70 2.32 4.98
CA ARG A 136 -10.80 2.47 5.93
C ARG A 136 -11.91 1.48 5.61
N THR A 137 -12.37 0.79 6.62
CA THR A 137 -13.53 -0.10 6.53
C THR A 137 -14.49 0.19 7.67
N ILE A 138 -15.76 -0.06 7.44
CA ILE A 138 -16.84 0.14 8.40
C ILE A 138 -17.60 -1.17 8.53
N ALA A 139 -17.82 -1.59 9.74
CA ALA A 139 -18.63 -2.78 10.05
C ALA A 139 -19.67 -2.44 11.11
N GLN A 140 -20.81 -3.09 11.06
CA GLN A 140 -21.82 -3.04 12.10
C GLN A 140 -21.76 -4.34 12.90
N ILE A 141 -21.48 -4.26 14.19
CA ILE A 141 -21.36 -5.40 15.09
C ILE A 141 -22.51 -5.30 16.06
N ASN A 142 -23.44 -6.25 15.97
CA ASN A 142 -24.56 -6.34 16.92
C ASN A 142 -24.06 -7.01 18.21
N ALA A 143 -23.56 -6.18 19.13
CA ALA A 143 -23.33 -6.59 20.50
C ALA A 143 -24.71 -6.70 21.18
N SER A 144 -25.05 -7.91 21.65
CA SER A 144 -26.30 -8.20 22.35
C SER A 144 -26.20 -7.81 23.81
#